data_fefe526f3b271de328ea0a9b280297e0
#
_entry.id   fefe526f3b271de328ea0a9b280297e0
#
_cell.length_a   1.000
_cell.length_b   1.000
_cell.length_c   1.000
_cell.angle_alpha   90.00
_cell.angle_beta   90.00
_cell.angle_gamma   90.00
#
_symmetry.space_group_name_H-M   'P 1'
#
loop_
_entity.id
_entity.type
_entity.pdbx_description
1 polymer ?
#
loop_
_entity_poly.entity_id
_entity_poly.type
_entity_poly.pdbx_seq_one_letter_code
_entity_poly.pdbx_strand_id
1 'polypeptide(L)'
;MVRVLMLLLMAGAAHAASLTVRLDRTVVALGEPVNLTVLARGLNLDALDLAPLGATFDVYARTRSSGENGETLVLTLYPRAAGVLRIPALPLEHMHTQGLSLKVTDGNEAVPRVTAGWTLEPAMPRVNQPTRLTLSICDDGSLQWQRPDLPTQAGRSVRILGEDEHAGVRMGGEACTLHRYFWALLATRAGTATLGVPMLDANRFGQRLRFPGPDLAFQAVALPAWLPDHVPPVAPVIHADPLPERWPMQRPFSWRFEVLGGYSAAGLRALLDGQLRDSPALGVYPPLIEAVAPDDPASPLSRYVVTLFLEPRASGVLNLPALRLPWYDAARGQLASMQLAGKTLTVFDPRRQRIVQGMLGLAGALLLAGGIWQIRCRVRWRLARRRGLRAIREARDIASLDQAVRQFSLTGQAGASSLGAWQHRVQRETEACDVADAVRRLERQRFGQDSSTLAALQQDFLEVLARSRPKSRSFRSILCMEVRISQT
;
A
#
# COMPACT_ATOMS: atom_id res chain seq x y z
N MET A 1 106.07 16.39 28.08
CA MET A 1 105.47 15.12 27.63
C MET A 1 104.17 14.80 28.45
N VAL A 2 103.24 15.72 28.60
CA VAL A 2 101.94 15.47 29.36
C VAL A 2 100.68 15.92 28.56
N ARG A 3 100.87 16.38 27.29
CA ARG A 3 99.71 16.90 26.47
C ARG A 3 99.30 15.91 25.34
N VAL A 4 99.81 14.73 25.21
CA VAL A 4 99.45 13.76 24.16
C VAL A 4 98.56 12.60 24.71
N LEU A 5 98.35 12.45 26.04
CA LEU A 5 97.65 11.33 26.64
C LEU A 5 96.16 11.63 26.93
N MET A 6 95.63 12.81 26.56
CA MET A 6 94.22 13.19 26.83
C MET A 6 93.28 13.21 25.61
N LEU A 7 93.79 12.73 24.42
CA LEU A 7 93.04 12.72 23.16
C LEU A 7 92.57 11.34 22.74
N LEU A 8 92.77 10.30 23.53
CA LEU A 8 92.41 8.89 23.23
C LEU A 8 91.24 8.32 24.02
N LEU A 9 90.49 9.10 24.81
CA LEU A 9 89.38 8.63 25.63
C LEU A 9 88.00 9.22 25.23
N MET A 10 87.86 9.81 24.09
CA MET A 10 86.58 10.12 23.47
C MET A 10 86.30 9.16 22.28
N ALA A 11 86.55 7.84 22.46
CA ALA A 11 85.87 6.81 21.70
C ALA A 11 84.42 6.81 22.13
N GLY A 12 83.62 7.73 21.58
CA GLY A 12 82.19 7.73 21.74
C GLY A 12 81.69 6.32 21.38
N ALA A 13 81.01 5.69 22.32
CA ALA A 13 80.29 4.48 22.04
C ALA A 13 79.35 4.72 20.89
N ALA A 14 79.84 4.50 19.63
CA ALA A 14 78.99 4.44 18.50
C ALA A 14 78.02 3.26 18.74
N HIS A 15 76.83 3.55 19.22
CA HIS A 15 75.77 2.55 19.37
C HIS A 15 75.52 2.01 17.98
N ALA A 16 76.03 0.85 17.68
CA ALA A 16 75.79 0.19 16.39
C ALA A 16 74.28 0.05 16.19
N ALA A 17 73.82 0.62 15.07
CA ALA A 17 72.40 0.44 14.68
C ALA A 17 72.09 -1.07 14.64
N SER A 18 71.03 -1.48 15.31
CA SER A 18 70.64 -2.89 15.32
C SER A 18 69.12 -3.03 15.10
N LEU A 19 68.75 -3.99 14.33
CA LEU A 19 67.37 -4.33 13.99
C LEU A 19 67.13 -5.81 14.31
N THR A 20 66.27 -6.12 15.23
CA THR A 20 65.93 -7.50 15.62
C THR A 20 64.42 -7.72 15.54
N VAL A 21 64.03 -8.93 15.20
CA VAL A 21 62.64 -9.32 15.02
C VAL A 21 62.37 -10.65 15.75
N ARG A 22 61.21 -10.73 16.39
CA ARG A 22 60.79 -11.91 17.18
C ARG A 22 59.29 -12.11 17.09
N LEU A 23 58.88 -13.39 16.99
CA LEU A 23 57.49 -13.81 17.19
C LEU A 23 57.24 -14.17 18.64
N ASP A 24 56.04 -13.92 19.15
CA ASP A 24 55.58 -14.38 20.49
C ASP A 24 55.39 -15.91 20.48
N ARG A 25 54.99 -16.49 19.34
CA ARG A 25 54.85 -17.94 19.11
C ARG A 25 55.15 -18.32 17.69
N THR A 26 55.61 -19.58 17.48
CA THR A 26 55.98 -20.12 16.18
C THR A 26 54.93 -21.04 15.56
N VAL A 27 53.87 -21.39 16.34
CA VAL A 27 52.74 -22.20 15.87
C VAL A 27 51.46 -21.52 16.35
N VAL A 28 50.51 -21.31 15.44
CA VAL A 28 49.21 -20.75 15.72
C VAL A 28 48.12 -21.46 14.88
N ALA A 29 46.87 -21.40 15.30
CA ALA A 29 45.78 -21.81 14.41
C ALA A 29 45.37 -20.68 13.44
N LEU A 30 44.80 -21.04 12.33
CA LEU A 30 44.20 -20.09 11.41
C LEU A 30 43.05 -19.35 12.14
N GLY A 31 43.07 -18.04 12.12
CA GLY A 31 42.19 -17.19 12.88
C GLY A 31 42.80 -16.61 14.16
N GLU A 32 43.85 -17.19 14.70
CA GLU A 32 44.54 -16.64 15.88
C GLU A 32 45.50 -15.51 15.49
N PRO A 33 45.64 -14.47 16.33
CA PRO A 33 46.66 -13.45 16.17
C PRO A 33 48.04 -13.99 16.55
N VAL A 34 49.08 -13.48 15.93
CA VAL A 34 50.48 -13.62 16.30
C VAL A 34 51.12 -12.24 16.38
N ASN A 35 51.92 -11.98 17.45
CA ASN A 35 52.59 -10.71 17.59
C ASN A 35 54.02 -10.78 17.07
N LEU A 36 54.31 -9.94 16.12
CA LEU A 36 55.65 -9.70 15.61
C LEU A 36 56.24 -8.48 16.29
N THR A 37 57.23 -8.67 17.13
CA THR A 37 57.98 -7.59 17.78
C THR A 37 59.22 -7.24 16.99
N VAL A 38 59.33 -5.98 16.56
CA VAL A 38 60.48 -5.40 15.90
C VAL A 38 61.16 -4.45 16.86
N LEU A 39 62.42 -4.65 17.21
CA LEU A 39 63.22 -3.78 18.05
C LEU A 39 64.32 -3.12 17.21
N ALA A 40 64.36 -1.81 17.19
CA ALA A 40 65.38 -1.01 16.48
C ALA A 40 66.14 -0.14 17.52
N ARG A 41 67.47 -0.15 17.41
CA ARG A 41 68.35 0.76 18.13
C ARG A 41 69.06 1.67 17.15
N GLY A 42 68.96 2.97 17.40
CA GLY A 42 69.57 3.96 16.53
C GLY A 42 68.94 4.10 15.11
N LEU A 43 67.74 3.59 14.94
CA LEU A 43 66.95 3.64 13.70
C LEU A 43 65.53 4.06 14.00
N ASN A 44 64.89 4.75 13.05
CA ASN A 44 63.48 5.18 13.13
C ASN A 44 62.57 4.12 12.52
N LEU A 45 61.70 3.46 13.31
CA LEU A 45 60.73 2.47 12.87
C LEU A 45 59.61 3.02 11.98
N ASP A 46 59.45 4.34 11.84
CA ASP A 46 58.43 4.91 10.94
C ASP A 46 58.74 4.59 9.45
N ALA A 47 60.00 4.41 9.12
CA ALA A 47 60.45 4.05 7.78
C ALA A 47 60.37 2.56 7.46
N LEU A 48 59.88 1.71 8.41
CA LEU A 48 59.76 0.26 8.20
C LEU A 48 58.65 -0.03 7.16
N ASP A 49 59.03 -0.64 6.03
CA ASP A 49 58.09 -1.04 4.99
C ASP A 49 57.42 -2.36 5.40
N LEU A 50 56.10 -2.29 5.59
CA LEU A 50 55.23 -3.44 5.97
C LEU A 50 54.50 -4.04 4.74
N ALA A 51 54.62 -3.45 3.56
CA ALA A 51 53.93 -3.94 2.35
C ALA A 51 54.20 -5.42 2.05
N PRO A 52 55.42 -5.97 2.25
CA PRO A 52 55.69 -7.38 2.04
C PRO A 52 54.86 -8.35 2.91
N LEU A 53 54.33 -7.90 4.08
CA LEU A 53 53.49 -8.74 4.93
C LEU A 53 52.10 -8.93 4.34
N GLY A 54 51.57 -7.99 3.60
CA GLY A 54 50.16 -7.96 3.12
C GLY A 54 49.72 -9.16 2.30
N ALA A 55 50.67 -9.84 1.64
CA ALA A 55 50.40 -11.05 0.86
C ALA A 55 50.04 -12.28 1.71
N THR A 56 50.61 -12.40 2.91
CA THR A 56 50.51 -13.58 3.76
C THR A 56 49.79 -13.32 5.10
N PHE A 57 49.80 -12.06 5.53
CA PHE A 57 49.22 -11.65 6.82
C PHE A 57 48.34 -10.42 6.67
N ASP A 58 47.31 -10.31 7.51
CA ASP A 58 46.57 -9.10 7.77
C ASP A 58 47.19 -8.38 8.98
N VAL A 59 47.63 -7.13 8.80
CA VAL A 59 48.18 -6.32 9.89
C VAL A 59 47.05 -5.60 10.60
N TYR A 60 46.58 -6.18 11.71
CA TYR A 60 45.42 -5.69 12.43
C TYR A 60 45.71 -4.47 13.31
N ALA A 61 46.81 -4.52 14.07
CA ALA A 61 47.18 -3.46 15.00
C ALA A 61 48.68 -3.19 14.97
N ARG A 62 49.08 -1.99 15.31
CA ARG A 62 50.42 -1.50 15.41
C ARG A 62 50.56 -0.74 16.74
N THR A 63 51.41 -1.23 17.63
CA THR A 63 51.69 -0.57 18.90
C THR A 63 53.15 -0.23 18.97
N ARG A 64 53.49 1.03 19.17
CA ARG A 64 54.87 1.54 19.24
C ARG A 64 55.14 1.97 20.67
N SER A 65 56.35 1.69 21.11
CA SER A 65 56.88 2.17 22.38
C SER A 65 58.34 2.53 22.21
N SER A 66 58.77 3.61 22.88
CA SER A 66 60.18 4.03 22.92
C SER A 66 60.67 3.92 24.32
N GLY A 67 61.88 3.36 24.49
CA GLY A 67 62.53 3.15 25.78
C GLY A 67 64.03 3.34 25.71
N GLU A 68 64.72 3.17 26.82
CA GLU A 68 66.17 3.29 26.93
C GLU A 68 66.94 2.33 25.99
N ASN A 69 66.32 1.21 25.64
CA ASN A 69 66.91 0.15 24.77
C ASN A 69 66.58 0.33 23.28
N GLY A 70 65.94 1.44 22.90
CA GLY A 70 65.55 1.72 21.50
C GLY A 70 64.03 1.76 21.31
N GLU A 71 63.61 1.77 20.03
CA GLU A 71 62.20 1.76 19.66
C GLU A 71 61.70 0.31 19.47
N THR A 72 60.51 0.02 19.93
CA THR A 72 59.86 -1.26 19.78
C THR A 72 58.53 -1.08 19.04
N LEU A 73 58.32 -1.82 17.95
CA LEU A 73 57.05 -1.90 17.23
C LEU A 73 56.51 -3.33 17.37
N VAL A 74 55.31 -3.44 17.95
CA VAL A 74 54.57 -4.68 18.03
C VAL A 74 53.47 -4.66 16.98
N LEU A 75 53.49 -5.62 16.06
CA LEU A 75 52.50 -5.82 15.01
C LEU A 75 51.65 -7.04 15.37
N THR A 76 50.34 -6.84 15.50
CA THR A 76 49.38 -7.95 15.62
C THR A 76 49.00 -8.41 14.23
N LEU A 77 49.39 -9.62 13.85
CA LEU A 77 49.22 -10.20 12.52
C LEU A 77 48.21 -11.35 12.58
N TYR A 78 47.32 -11.42 11.58
CA TYR A 78 46.49 -12.60 11.34
C TYR A 78 46.89 -13.30 10.08
N PRO A 79 47.13 -14.63 10.09
CA PRO A 79 47.51 -15.41 8.90
C PRO A 79 46.37 -15.44 7.87
N ARG A 80 46.71 -15.35 6.57
CA ARG A 80 45.73 -15.45 5.47
C ARG A 80 45.57 -16.87 4.92
N ALA A 81 46.41 -17.82 5.35
CA ALA A 81 46.32 -19.23 4.92
C ALA A 81 46.88 -20.15 6.00
N ALA A 82 46.46 -21.41 6.01
CA ALA A 82 47.07 -22.47 6.76
C ALA A 82 48.37 -22.96 6.05
N GLY A 83 49.29 -23.57 6.78
CA GLY A 83 50.55 -24.07 6.28
C GLY A 83 51.75 -23.39 6.92
N VAL A 84 52.92 -23.53 6.30
CA VAL A 84 54.16 -22.85 6.74
C VAL A 84 54.26 -21.51 6.03
N LEU A 85 53.97 -20.44 6.74
CA LEU A 85 54.05 -19.08 6.21
C LEU A 85 55.42 -18.48 6.51
N ARG A 86 55.96 -17.72 5.56
CA ARG A 86 57.18 -16.93 5.73
C ARG A 86 56.84 -15.49 6.05
N ILE A 87 57.40 -14.94 7.12
CA ILE A 87 57.51 -13.52 7.33
C ILE A 87 58.75 -13.05 6.61
N PRO A 88 58.63 -12.26 5.56
CA PRO A 88 59.76 -11.81 4.77
C PRO A 88 60.68 -10.91 5.59
N ALA A 89 61.91 -10.74 5.12
CA ALA A 89 62.79 -9.71 5.64
C ALA A 89 62.22 -8.34 5.29
N LEU A 90 61.92 -7.53 6.34
CA LEU A 90 61.33 -6.20 6.21
C LEU A 90 62.43 -5.15 6.03
N PRO A 91 62.41 -4.31 5.00
CA PRO A 91 63.41 -3.30 4.77
C PRO A 91 63.17 -2.11 5.71
N LEU A 92 64.29 -1.61 6.31
CA LEU A 92 64.35 -0.38 7.08
C LEU A 92 65.62 0.35 6.71
N GLU A 93 65.53 1.44 5.96
CA GLU A 93 66.67 2.22 5.44
C GLU A 93 67.68 1.32 4.68
N HIS A 94 68.86 1.07 5.28
CA HIS A 94 69.92 0.23 4.72
C HIS A 94 69.97 -1.19 5.29
N MET A 95 69.05 -1.51 6.21
CA MET A 95 69.01 -2.78 6.94
C MET A 95 67.72 -3.54 6.60
N HIS A 96 67.77 -4.85 6.88
CA HIS A 96 66.58 -5.72 6.73
C HIS A 96 66.44 -6.53 8.03
N THR A 97 65.18 -6.80 8.42
CA THR A 97 64.93 -7.77 9.48
C THR A 97 65.31 -9.18 9.02
N GLN A 98 65.54 -10.08 9.98
CA GLN A 98 65.64 -11.49 9.66
C GLN A 98 64.27 -12.06 9.26
N GLY A 99 64.22 -12.87 8.19
CA GLY A 99 63.00 -13.60 7.83
C GLY A 99 62.70 -14.68 8.87
N LEU A 100 61.42 -14.82 9.20
CA LEU A 100 60.92 -15.81 10.17
C LEU A 100 59.95 -16.79 9.50
N SER A 101 59.75 -17.96 10.13
CA SER A 101 58.75 -18.94 9.72
C SER A 101 57.71 -19.13 10.81
N LEU A 102 56.45 -19.19 10.40
CA LEU A 102 55.31 -19.45 11.27
C LEU A 102 54.54 -20.67 10.76
N LYS A 103 54.29 -21.66 11.60
CA LYS A 103 53.42 -22.79 11.26
C LYS A 103 52.01 -22.46 11.63
N VAL A 104 51.08 -22.45 10.65
CA VAL A 104 49.67 -22.18 10.83
C VAL A 104 48.89 -23.47 10.62
N THR A 105 48.16 -23.92 11.66
CA THR A 105 47.30 -25.11 11.59
C THR A 105 45.88 -24.69 11.12
N ASP A 106 45.13 -25.59 10.51
CA ASP A 106 43.76 -25.35 10.03
C ASP A 106 42.72 -25.34 11.15
N GLY A 107 43.15 -25.39 12.39
CA GLY A 107 42.37 -25.38 13.63
C GLY A 107 43.15 -26.08 14.73
N ASN A 108 42.68 -25.95 15.99
CA ASN A 108 43.17 -26.63 17.17
C ASN A 108 42.02 -26.74 18.19
N GLU A 109 42.31 -27.20 19.41
CA GLU A 109 41.30 -27.29 20.50
C GLU A 109 40.68 -25.91 20.88
N ALA A 110 41.47 -24.82 20.71
CA ALA A 110 41.01 -23.46 21.07
C ALA A 110 40.32 -22.77 19.92
N VAL A 111 40.61 -23.13 18.66
CA VAL A 111 40.02 -22.49 17.44
C VAL A 111 39.50 -23.57 16.53
N PRO A 112 38.21 -23.64 16.26
CA PRO A 112 37.64 -24.64 15.35
C PRO A 112 38.10 -24.43 13.91
N ARG A 113 38.02 -25.49 13.15
CA ARG A 113 38.14 -25.39 11.69
C ARG A 113 36.98 -24.62 11.10
N VAL A 114 37.28 -23.68 10.21
CA VAL A 114 36.29 -22.84 9.55
C VAL A 114 36.40 -23.04 8.03
N THR A 115 35.27 -23.27 7.38
CA THR A 115 35.16 -23.25 5.93
C THR A 115 34.22 -22.13 5.50
N ALA A 116 34.64 -21.34 4.52
CA ALA A 116 33.82 -20.25 3.99
C ALA A 116 33.81 -20.28 2.46
N GLY A 117 32.69 -19.92 1.86
CA GLY A 117 32.54 -19.91 0.41
C GLY A 117 31.43 -18.95 -0.04
N TRP A 118 31.59 -18.48 -1.29
CA TRP A 118 30.62 -17.61 -1.94
C TRP A 118 29.74 -18.38 -2.91
N THR A 119 28.46 -18.01 -2.97
CA THR A 119 27.61 -18.37 -4.08
C THR A 119 26.96 -17.10 -4.66
N LEU A 120 26.83 -17.09 -5.99
CA LEU A 120 26.23 -16.00 -6.75
C LEU A 120 25.09 -16.55 -7.60
N GLU A 121 23.90 -16.00 -7.43
CA GLU A 121 22.70 -16.44 -8.14
C GLU A 121 22.00 -15.29 -8.87
N PRO A 122 22.06 -15.27 -10.21
CA PRO A 122 22.70 -16.22 -11.12
C PRO A 122 24.22 -16.10 -11.12
N ALA A 123 24.95 -17.19 -11.45
CA ALA A 123 26.43 -17.24 -11.43
C ALA A 123 27.07 -16.26 -12.42
N MET A 124 26.41 -15.97 -13.55
CA MET A 124 26.82 -14.97 -14.54
C MET A 124 25.72 -13.88 -14.62
N PRO A 125 25.75 -12.88 -13.74
CA PRO A 125 24.76 -11.80 -13.74
C PRO A 125 24.93 -10.93 -15.01
N ARG A 126 23.81 -10.31 -15.40
CA ARG A 126 23.81 -9.24 -16.39
C ARG A 126 24.03 -7.89 -15.72
N VAL A 127 24.48 -6.92 -16.48
CA VAL A 127 24.50 -5.53 -16.02
C VAL A 127 23.08 -5.13 -15.60
N ASN A 128 22.95 -4.41 -14.47
CA ASN A 128 21.70 -4.00 -13.87
C ASN A 128 20.75 -5.15 -13.44
N GLN A 129 21.27 -6.38 -13.35
CA GLN A 129 20.52 -7.51 -12.81
C GLN A 129 20.74 -7.61 -11.30
N PRO A 130 19.69 -7.47 -10.48
CA PRO A 130 19.77 -7.78 -9.05
C PRO A 130 20.11 -9.26 -8.87
N THR A 131 21.22 -9.52 -8.18
CA THR A 131 21.82 -10.85 -8.05
C THR A 131 22.02 -11.15 -6.58
N ARG A 132 21.62 -12.33 -6.13
CA ARG A 132 21.84 -12.75 -4.74
C ARG A 132 23.29 -13.21 -4.58
N LEU A 133 24.00 -12.54 -3.67
CA LEU A 133 25.32 -12.91 -3.22
C LEU A 133 25.20 -13.50 -1.82
N THR A 134 25.69 -14.73 -1.62
CA THR A 134 25.62 -15.42 -0.32
C THR A 134 27.01 -15.81 0.12
N LEU A 135 27.42 -15.39 1.32
CA LEU A 135 28.57 -15.93 2.04
C LEU A 135 28.07 -17.02 2.97
N SER A 136 28.59 -18.21 2.82
CA SER A 136 28.31 -19.35 3.70
C SER A 136 29.56 -19.63 4.52
N ILE A 137 29.43 -19.65 5.85
CA ILE A 137 30.48 -19.95 6.81
C ILE A 137 30.02 -21.15 7.63
N CYS A 138 30.88 -22.16 7.75
CA CYS A 138 30.59 -23.39 8.47
C CYS A 138 31.68 -23.59 9.55
N ASP A 139 31.26 -23.73 10.82
CA ASP A 139 32.10 -23.98 11.97
C ASP A 139 31.44 -24.96 12.95
N ASP A 140 32.02 -25.17 14.14
CA ASP A 140 31.47 -26.05 15.17
C ASP A 140 30.34 -25.44 16.03
N GLY A 141 29.90 -24.20 15.71
CA GLY A 141 28.89 -23.46 16.42
C GLY A 141 29.39 -22.72 17.67
N SER A 142 30.70 -22.70 17.92
CA SER A 142 31.29 -22.00 19.09
C SER A 142 31.68 -20.55 18.76
N LEU A 143 31.60 -20.13 17.49
CA LEU A 143 32.00 -18.80 17.01
C LEU A 143 30.80 -17.86 16.89
N GLN A 144 30.95 -16.65 17.40
CA GLN A 144 30.02 -15.54 17.16
C GLN A 144 30.57 -14.68 16.01
N TRP A 145 29.96 -14.79 14.85
CA TRP A 145 30.39 -14.10 13.65
C TRP A 145 29.89 -12.67 13.59
N GLN A 146 30.71 -11.79 13.00
CA GLN A 146 30.27 -10.46 12.60
C GLN A 146 30.06 -10.44 11.09
N ARG A 147 28.97 -9.82 10.64
CA ARG A 147 28.73 -9.66 9.21
C ARG A 147 29.86 -8.84 8.60
N PRO A 148 30.52 -9.34 7.55
CA PRO A 148 31.59 -8.59 6.91
C PRO A 148 31.04 -7.41 6.12
N ASP A 149 31.70 -6.26 6.23
CA ASP A 149 31.43 -5.09 5.41
C ASP A 149 32.12 -5.26 4.06
N LEU A 150 31.33 -5.37 3.00
CA LEU A 150 31.86 -5.48 1.66
C LEU A 150 32.25 -4.10 1.11
N PRO A 151 33.47 -3.94 0.55
CA PRO A 151 33.93 -2.65 0.09
C PRO A 151 33.13 -2.14 -1.10
N THR A 152 32.77 -0.88 -1.05
CA THR A 152 32.18 -0.17 -2.20
C THR A 152 33.25 -0.02 -3.27
N GLN A 153 32.96 -0.44 -4.50
CA GLN A 153 33.88 -0.35 -5.64
C GLN A 153 33.17 0.19 -6.87
N ALA A 154 33.91 0.88 -7.72
CA ALA A 154 33.38 1.36 -8.99
C ALA A 154 32.89 0.19 -9.88
N GLY A 155 31.74 0.36 -10.51
CA GLY A 155 31.18 -0.66 -11.40
C GLY A 155 30.25 -1.69 -10.73
N ARG A 156 29.99 -1.56 -9.42
CA ARG A 156 29.03 -2.39 -8.69
C ARG A 156 28.47 -1.69 -7.47
N SER A 157 27.26 -2.07 -7.09
CA SER A 157 26.68 -1.72 -5.80
C SER A 157 26.30 -2.98 -5.04
N VAL A 158 26.44 -2.93 -3.72
CA VAL A 158 26.11 -4.03 -2.82
C VAL A 158 25.17 -3.51 -1.74
N ARG A 159 24.06 -4.19 -1.52
CA ARG A 159 23.08 -3.86 -0.47
C ARG A 159 22.86 -5.08 0.42
N ILE A 160 22.92 -4.90 1.73
CA ILE A 160 22.67 -5.95 2.71
C ILE A 160 21.18 -6.38 2.59
N LEU A 161 20.95 -7.70 2.62
CA LEU A 161 19.61 -8.29 2.62
C LEU A 161 19.27 -8.86 4.01
N GLY A 162 20.07 -9.77 4.52
CA GLY A 162 19.81 -10.43 5.79
C GLY A 162 20.88 -11.47 6.12
N GLU A 163 20.58 -12.28 7.12
CA GLU A 163 21.41 -13.40 7.57
C GLU A 163 20.53 -14.50 8.13
N ASP A 164 21.00 -15.74 8.08
CA ASP A 164 20.40 -16.88 8.76
C ASP A 164 21.47 -17.82 9.34
N GLU A 165 21.05 -18.68 10.27
CA GLU A 165 21.90 -19.66 10.94
C GLU A 165 21.18 -21.00 11.03
N HIS A 166 21.89 -22.07 10.67
CA HIS A 166 21.37 -23.44 10.72
C HIS A 166 22.35 -24.38 11.38
N ALA A 167 22.02 -24.88 12.55
CA ALA A 167 22.82 -25.87 13.26
C ALA A 167 22.63 -27.28 12.68
N GLY A 168 23.69 -28.11 12.78
CA GLY A 168 23.64 -29.52 12.42
C GLY A 168 23.59 -29.81 10.91
N VAL A 169 23.97 -28.84 10.07
CA VAL A 169 24.07 -29.02 8.61
C VAL A 169 25.29 -29.89 8.29
N ARG A 170 25.17 -30.80 7.34
CA ARG A 170 26.32 -31.60 6.86
C ARG A 170 26.91 -30.98 5.62
N MET A 171 28.16 -30.52 5.73
CA MET A 171 28.98 -30.09 4.59
C MET A 171 30.23 -30.97 4.48
N GLY A 172 30.46 -31.55 3.30
CA GLY A 172 31.64 -32.44 3.08
C GLY A 172 31.68 -33.67 3.96
N GLY A 173 30.53 -34.09 4.55
CA GLY A 173 30.43 -35.25 5.45
C GLY A 173 30.52 -34.92 6.93
N GLU A 174 30.96 -33.73 7.32
CA GLU A 174 31.04 -33.25 8.70
C GLU A 174 29.82 -32.42 9.05
N ALA A 175 29.37 -32.56 10.32
CA ALA A 175 28.26 -31.71 10.85
C ALA A 175 28.83 -30.37 11.28
N CYS A 176 28.19 -29.29 10.91
CA CYS A 176 28.59 -27.94 11.29
C CYS A 176 27.39 -27.03 11.54
N THR A 177 27.62 -25.88 12.13
CA THR A 177 26.72 -24.75 12.17
C THR A 177 27.00 -23.87 10.96
N LEU A 178 25.99 -23.69 10.12
CA LEU A 178 26.07 -22.93 8.88
C LEU A 178 25.53 -21.54 9.12
N HIS A 179 26.38 -20.51 8.99
CA HIS A 179 26.01 -19.11 8.99
C HIS A 179 26.00 -18.60 7.56
N ARG A 180 24.89 -17.96 7.15
CA ARG A 180 24.75 -17.38 5.82
C ARG A 180 24.45 -15.88 5.90
N TYR A 181 25.16 -15.11 5.11
CA TYR A 181 24.95 -13.68 4.94
C TYR A 181 24.55 -13.40 3.51
N PHE A 182 23.53 -12.57 3.34
CA PHE A 182 22.94 -12.30 2.03
C PHE A 182 23.12 -10.84 1.64
N TRP A 183 23.50 -10.60 0.39
CA TRP A 183 23.54 -9.27 -0.21
C TRP A 183 22.87 -9.30 -1.58
N ALA A 184 22.28 -8.16 -1.99
CA ALA A 184 21.96 -7.89 -3.37
C ALA A 184 23.17 -7.23 -4.03
N LEU A 185 23.74 -7.89 -5.01
CA LEU A 185 24.80 -7.38 -5.86
C LEU A 185 24.19 -6.88 -7.16
N LEU A 186 24.54 -5.66 -7.56
CA LEU A 186 24.19 -5.08 -8.85
C LEU A 186 25.47 -4.69 -9.59
N ALA A 187 25.80 -5.40 -10.65
CA ALA A 187 26.89 -5.01 -11.55
C ALA A 187 26.43 -3.88 -12.46
N THR A 188 27.15 -2.77 -12.48
CA THR A 188 26.84 -1.61 -13.35
C THR A 188 27.74 -1.55 -14.60
N ARG A 189 28.72 -2.42 -14.69
CA ARG A 189 29.62 -2.56 -15.87
C ARG A 189 29.79 -4.02 -16.23
N ALA A 190 29.89 -4.29 -17.52
CA ALA A 190 30.17 -5.62 -18.02
C ALA A 190 31.68 -5.95 -17.90
N GLY A 191 31.99 -7.22 -17.86
CA GLY A 191 33.34 -7.75 -17.77
C GLY A 191 33.61 -8.58 -16.52
N THR A 192 34.84 -8.98 -16.33
CA THR A 192 35.30 -9.70 -15.14
C THR A 192 35.46 -8.74 -13.96
N ALA A 193 34.96 -9.13 -12.82
CA ALA A 193 35.10 -8.38 -11.57
C ALA A 193 35.52 -9.33 -10.45
N THR A 194 36.38 -8.84 -9.55
CA THR A 194 36.75 -9.56 -8.32
C THR A 194 36.23 -8.80 -7.12
N LEU A 195 35.58 -9.50 -6.24
CA LEU A 195 35.17 -8.96 -4.93
C LEU A 195 36.20 -9.42 -3.92
N GLY A 196 37.12 -8.51 -3.53
CA GLY A 196 38.03 -8.74 -2.41
C GLY A 196 37.25 -8.68 -1.12
N VAL A 197 37.28 -9.73 -0.34
CA VAL A 197 36.58 -9.83 0.90
C VAL A 197 37.52 -9.49 2.05
N PRO A 198 37.12 -8.66 3.02
CA PRO A 198 37.90 -8.42 4.22
C PRO A 198 38.05 -9.70 5.03
N MET A 199 38.97 -9.70 5.99
CA MET A 199 39.04 -10.77 6.98
C MET A 199 37.66 -10.89 7.70
N LEU A 200 37.24 -12.13 7.90
CA LEU A 200 35.99 -12.46 8.59
C LEU A 200 36.26 -12.42 10.11
N ASP A 201 35.55 -11.52 10.79
CA ASP A 201 35.69 -11.33 12.24
C ASP A 201 34.75 -12.26 13.01
N ALA A 202 35.28 -12.99 13.98
CA ALA A 202 34.52 -13.80 14.93
C ALA A 202 34.99 -13.57 16.35
N ASN A 203 34.13 -13.91 17.31
CA ASN A 203 34.46 -13.89 18.74
C ASN A 203 34.24 -15.28 19.35
N ARG A 204 35.16 -15.74 20.14
CA ARG A 204 35.04 -16.94 20.98
C ARG A 204 35.43 -16.63 22.40
N PHE A 205 34.51 -16.72 23.33
CA PHE A 205 34.76 -16.46 24.78
C PHE A 205 35.51 -15.15 25.08
N GLY A 206 35.21 -14.07 24.31
CA GLY A 206 35.87 -12.78 24.45
C GLY A 206 37.18 -12.62 23.67
N GLN A 207 37.70 -13.68 23.05
CA GLN A 207 38.85 -13.62 22.16
C GLN A 207 38.39 -13.30 20.73
N ARG A 208 38.99 -12.26 20.10
CA ARG A 208 38.79 -11.97 18.71
C ARG A 208 39.58 -12.89 17.84
N LEU A 209 38.93 -13.50 16.86
CA LEU A 209 39.51 -14.34 15.82
C LEU A 209 39.20 -13.71 14.48
N ARG A 210 40.16 -13.85 13.51
CA ARG A 210 39.99 -13.30 12.16
C ARG A 210 40.43 -14.31 11.11
N PHE A 211 39.48 -14.72 10.29
CA PHE A 211 39.69 -15.72 9.25
C PHE A 211 39.80 -15.09 7.88
N PRO A 212 40.59 -15.63 6.94
CA PRO A 212 40.65 -15.13 5.60
C PRO A 212 39.26 -15.29 4.92
N GLY A 213 38.73 -14.21 4.32
CA GLY A 213 37.58 -14.30 3.46
C GLY A 213 37.94 -14.89 2.10
N PRO A 214 37.13 -15.77 1.50
CA PRO A 214 37.38 -16.28 0.16
C PRO A 214 37.18 -15.18 -0.88
N ASP A 215 38.03 -15.08 -1.87
CA ASP A 215 37.84 -14.17 -3.00
C ASP A 215 36.72 -14.66 -3.90
N LEU A 216 35.93 -13.72 -4.43
CA LEU A 216 34.89 -14.00 -5.40
C LEU A 216 35.24 -13.32 -6.74
N ALA A 217 35.52 -14.12 -7.77
CA ALA A 217 35.58 -13.65 -9.14
C ALA A 217 34.29 -14.00 -9.89
N PHE A 218 33.73 -13.05 -10.62
CA PHE A 218 32.53 -13.26 -11.43
C PHE A 218 32.58 -12.46 -12.72
N GLN A 219 31.81 -12.88 -13.72
CA GLN A 219 31.68 -12.20 -15.00
C GLN A 219 30.29 -11.60 -15.14
N ALA A 220 30.22 -10.28 -15.32
CA ALA A 220 29.01 -9.59 -15.66
C ALA A 220 28.82 -9.49 -17.18
N VAL A 221 27.66 -9.94 -17.66
CA VAL A 221 27.36 -9.96 -19.11
C VAL A 221 26.72 -8.61 -19.51
N ALA A 222 27.19 -8.04 -20.62
CA ALA A 222 26.62 -6.81 -21.16
C ALA A 222 25.15 -7.00 -21.58
N LEU A 223 24.38 -5.95 -21.46
CA LEU A 223 23.04 -5.83 -22.08
C LEU A 223 23.22 -5.27 -23.51
N PRO A 224 22.24 -5.52 -24.41
CA PRO A 224 22.26 -4.93 -25.73
C PRO A 224 22.26 -3.39 -25.67
N ALA A 225 23.06 -2.74 -26.51
CA ALA A 225 23.22 -1.28 -26.50
C ALA A 225 21.95 -0.49 -26.82
N TRP A 226 20.94 -1.12 -27.43
CA TRP A 226 19.64 -0.52 -27.71
C TRP A 226 18.68 -0.55 -26.52
N LEU A 227 18.99 -1.31 -25.46
CA LEU A 227 18.10 -1.44 -24.31
C LEU A 227 18.20 -0.19 -23.43
N PRO A 228 17.06 0.47 -23.09
CA PRO A 228 17.07 1.59 -22.15
C PRO A 228 17.52 1.19 -20.75
N ASP A 229 18.27 2.04 -20.08
CA ASP A 229 18.86 1.77 -18.75
C ASP A 229 17.83 1.46 -17.64
N HIS A 230 16.62 1.94 -17.80
CA HIS A 230 15.53 1.74 -16.82
C HIS A 230 14.78 0.40 -17.01
N VAL A 231 15.10 -0.37 -18.03
CA VAL A 231 14.48 -1.68 -18.30
C VAL A 231 15.32 -2.79 -17.66
N PRO A 232 14.83 -3.47 -16.62
CA PRO A 232 15.59 -4.51 -15.96
C PRO A 232 15.65 -5.80 -16.78
N PRO A 233 16.72 -6.59 -16.62
CA PRO A 233 16.82 -7.91 -17.25
C PRO A 233 16.17 -9.03 -16.41
N VAL A 234 15.11 -8.70 -15.67
CA VAL A 234 14.37 -9.64 -14.81
C VAL A 234 12.87 -9.40 -14.98
N ALA A 235 12.12 -10.48 -15.18
CA ALA A 235 10.67 -10.40 -15.27
C ALA A 235 10.05 -9.86 -13.98
N PRO A 236 9.21 -8.82 -14.04
CA PRO A 236 8.50 -8.34 -12.85
C PRO A 236 7.34 -9.27 -12.49
N VAL A 237 7.03 -9.36 -11.20
CA VAL A 237 5.79 -9.93 -10.69
C VAL A 237 4.90 -8.78 -10.21
N ILE A 238 3.63 -8.78 -10.63
CA ILE A 238 2.67 -7.72 -10.30
C ILE A 238 1.48 -8.33 -9.59
N HIS A 239 1.14 -7.77 -8.43
CA HIS A 239 -0.10 -8.06 -7.71
C HIS A 239 -0.88 -6.75 -7.56
N ALA A 240 -2.12 -6.71 -8.06
CA ALA A 240 -2.93 -5.51 -8.02
C ALA A 240 -4.23 -5.72 -7.26
N ASP A 241 -4.60 -4.70 -6.50
CA ASP A 241 -5.90 -4.65 -5.86
C ASP A 241 -7.02 -4.53 -6.91
N PRO A 242 -8.20 -5.13 -6.66
CA PRO A 242 -9.31 -5.06 -7.57
C PRO A 242 -9.81 -3.62 -7.70
N LEU A 243 -10.02 -3.18 -8.93
CA LEU A 243 -10.63 -1.88 -9.22
C LEU A 243 -12.14 -1.93 -9.01
N PRO A 244 -12.76 -0.84 -8.50
CA PRO A 244 -14.20 -0.73 -8.39
C PRO A 244 -14.86 -0.75 -9.77
N GLU A 245 -16.09 -1.26 -9.86
CA GLU A 245 -16.84 -1.28 -11.14
C GLU A 245 -17.61 0.04 -11.39
N ARG A 246 -17.97 0.73 -10.30
CA ARG A 246 -18.73 1.99 -10.34
C ARG A 246 -18.09 3.00 -9.42
N TRP A 247 -17.98 4.25 -9.87
CA TRP A 247 -17.39 5.33 -9.09
C TRP A 247 -18.07 6.67 -9.36
N PRO A 248 -18.20 7.55 -8.36
CA PRO A 248 -18.78 8.88 -8.56
C PRO A 248 -17.81 9.81 -9.30
N MET A 249 -18.34 10.62 -10.20
CA MET A 249 -17.60 11.69 -10.89
C MET A 249 -17.04 12.73 -9.89
N GLN A 250 -15.89 13.31 -10.22
CA GLN A 250 -15.21 14.33 -9.41
C GLN A 250 -14.83 13.84 -7.99
N ARG A 251 -14.59 12.56 -7.84
CA ARG A 251 -14.09 11.98 -6.62
C ARG A 251 -12.86 11.15 -6.92
N PRO A 252 -11.68 11.49 -6.38
CA PRO A 252 -10.49 10.69 -6.60
C PRO A 252 -10.63 9.31 -5.96
N PHE A 253 -10.03 8.30 -6.59
CA PHE A 253 -9.84 6.96 -6.03
C PHE A 253 -8.38 6.55 -6.17
N SER A 254 -7.96 5.62 -5.34
CA SER A 254 -6.63 5.04 -5.39
C SER A 254 -6.67 3.65 -6.03
N TRP A 255 -5.75 3.40 -6.94
CA TRP A 255 -5.46 2.07 -7.46
C TRP A 255 -4.09 1.64 -6.98
N ARG A 256 -4.07 0.62 -6.15
CA ARG A 256 -2.86 0.09 -5.52
C ARG A 256 -2.44 -1.20 -6.20
N PHE A 257 -1.16 -1.33 -6.46
CA PHE A 257 -0.55 -2.57 -6.92
C PHE A 257 0.88 -2.69 -6.43
N GLU A 258 1.35 -3.91 -6.34
CA GLU A 258 2.71 -4.24 -5.92
C GLU A 258 3.52 -4.70 -7.12
N VAL A 259 4.77 -4.27 -7.18
CA VAL A 259 5.74 -4.67 -8.21
C VAL A 259 6.97 -5.24 -7.51
N LEU A 260 7.25 -6.51 -7.75
CA LEU A 260 8.49 -7.17 -7.35
C LEU A 260 9.35 -7.34 -8.60
N GLY A 261 10.57 -6.79 -8.61
CA GLY A 261 11.43 -6.88 -9.79
C GLY A 261 12.73 -6.10 -9.67
N GLY A 262 13.39 -5.89 -10.79
CA GLY A 262 14.67 -5.18 -10.89
C GLY A 262 14.54 -3.68 -11.13
N TYR A 263 13.36 -3.09 -10.96
CA TYR A 263 13.16 -1.65 -11.16
C TYR A 263 13.73 -0.81 -10.03
N SER A 264 14.09 0.43 -10.36
CA SER A 264 14.26 1.50 -9.38
C SER A 264 12.96 2.29 -9.23
N ALA A 265 12.75 2.96 -8.10
CA ALA A 265 11.58 3.83 -7.88
C ALA A 265 11.47 4.94 -8.96
N ALA A 266 12.62 5.52 -9.36
CA ALA A 266 12.68 6.53 -10.42
C ALA A 266 12.28 5.95 -11.79
N GLY A 267 12.76 4.75 -12.12
CA GLY A 267 12.40 4.04 -13.35
C GLY A 267 10.92 3.71 -13.43
N LEU A 268 10.32 3.19 -12.35
CA LEU A 268 8.89 2.95 -12.26
C LEU A 268 8.09 4.23 -12.44
N ARG A 269 8.49 5.33 -11.81
CA ARG A 269 7.82 6.63 -11.96
C ARG A 269 7.85 7.09 -13.40
N ALA A 270 9.01 7.08 -14.06
CA ALA A 270 9.14 7.50 -15.45
C ALA A 270 8.27 6.65 -16.41
N LEU A 271 8.19 5.33 -16.17
CA LEU A 271 7.35 4.42 -16.95
C LEU A 271 5.86 4.73 -16.76
N LEU A 272 5.41 4.99 -15.53
CA LEU A 272 4.01 5.28 -15.21
C LEU A 272 3.59 6.65 -15.75
N ASP A 273 4.42 7.69 -15.57
CA ASP A 273 4.16 9.04 -16.10
C ASP A 273 4.09 9.05 -17.64
N GLY A 274 4.84 8.18 -18.30
CA GLY A 274 4.78 8.00 -19.75
C GLY A 274 3.50 7.33 -20.27
N GLN A 275 2.88 6.47 -19.47
CA GLN A 275 1.70 5.68 -19.85
C GLN A 275 0.37 6.29 -19.37
N LEU A 276 0.38 6.95 -18.22
CA LEU A 276 -0.78 7.60 -17.62
C LEU A 276 -0.73 9.09 -17.91
N ARG A 277 -1.65 9.58 -18.71
CA ARG A 277 -1.73 11.00 -19.05
C ARG A 277 -3.04 11.60 -18.56
N ASP A 278 -2.94 12.81 -18.07
CA ASP A 278 -4.12 13.62 -17.75
C ASP A 278 -4.97 13.83 -19.02
N SER A 279 -6.28 13.72 -18.87
CA SER A 279 -7.22 13.88 -19.99
C SER A 279 -8.49 14.59 -19.52
N PRO A 280 -9.32 15.11 -20.42
CA PRO A 280 -10.59 15.72 -20.05
C PRO A 280 -11.53 14.79 -19.27
N ALA A 281 -11.40 13.47 -19.45
CA ALA A 281 -12.22 12.45 -18.79
C ALA A 281 -11.61 11.91 -17.51
N LEU A 282 -10.27 11.94 -17.38
CA LEU A 282 -9.51 11.32 -16.26
C LEU A 282 -8.40 12.26 -15.80
N GLY A 283 -8.48 12.72 -14.56
CA GLY A 283 -7.39 13.37 -13.84
C GLY A 283 -6.41 12.32 -13.31
N VAL A 284 -5.12 12.53 -13.54
CA VAL A 284 -4.04 11.66 -13.07
C VAL A 284 -3.13 12.47 -12.15
N TYR A 285 -2.99 12.03 -10.92
CA TYR A 285 -2.08 12.64 -9.95
C TYR A 285 -0.75 11.88 -9.92
N PRO A 286 0.34 12.52 -9.44
CA PRO A 286 1.63 11.87 -9.31
C PRO A 286 1.54 10.57 -8.51
N PRO A 287 2.14 9.46 -8.99
CA PRO A 287 2.10 8.18 -8.30
C PRO A 287 2.91 8.24 -6.99
N LEU A 288 2.38 7.63 -5.94
CA LEU A 288 3.11 7.33 -4.72
C LEU A 288 3.78 5.97 -4.89
N ILE A 289 5.11 5.92 -4.78
CA ILE A 289 5.92 4.70 -4.91
C ILE A 289 6.69 4.51 -3.62
N GLU A 290 6.35 3.47 -2.87
CA GLU A 290 6.94 3.14 -1.58
C GLU A 290 7.73 1.85 -1.69
N ALA A 291 9.00 1.87 -1.24
CA ALA A 291 9.80 0.66 -1.14
C ALA A 291 9.37 -0.13 0.11
N VAL A 292 9.13 -1.41 -0.08
CA VAL A 292 8.72 -2.34 0.99
C VAL A 292 9.69 -3.52 0.99
N ALA A 293 9.95 -4.09 2.17
CA ALA A 293 10.75 -5.29 2.26
C ALA A 293 10.08 -6.44 1.49
N PRO A 294 10.83 -7.22 0.70
CA PRO A 294 10.30 -8.42 0.05
C PRO A 294 9.95 -9.48 1.12
N ASP A 295 9.05 -10.41 0.77
CA ASP A 295 8.63 -11.48 1.68
C ASP A 295 9.79 -12.45 1.99
N ASP A 296 10.66 -12.69 1.02
CA ASP A 296 11.92 -13.40 1.22
C ASP A 296 13.02 -12.37 1.57
N PRO A 297 13.55 -12.37 2.81
CA PRO A 297 14.61 -11.47 3.22
C PRO A 297 15.90 -11.63 2.39
N ALA A 298 16.12 -12.81 1.81
CA ALA A 298 17.27 -13.10 0.96
C ALA A 298 17.04 -12.73 -0.52
N SER A 299 15.87 -12.19 -0.87
CA SER A 299 15.57 -11.79 -2.24
C SER A 299 16.36 -10.55 -2.66
N PRO A 300 17.12 -10.59 -3.76
CA PRO A 300 17.82 -9.44 -4.28
C PRO A 300 16.88 -8.43 -4.97
N LEU A 301 15.64 -8.83 -5.27
CA LEU A 301 14.66 -8.01 -5.97
C LEU A 301 14.14 -6.89 -5.08
N SER A 302 13.78 -5.78 -5.70
CA SER A 302 13.12 -4.68 -5.02
C SER A 302 11.60 -4.86 -5.10
N ARG A 303 10.90 -4.65 -3.98
CA ARG A 303 9.44 -4.64 -3.89
C ARG A 303 8.96 -3.20 -3.70
N TYR A 304 8.05 -2.78 -4.55
CA TYR A 304 7.44 -1.47 -4.47
C TYR A 304 5.92 -1.61 -4.38
N VAL A 305 5.32 -0.82 -3.51
CA VAL A 305 3.89 -0.57 -3.50
C VAL A 305 3.65 0.72 -4.25
N VAL A 306 2.90 0.63 -5.33
CA VAL A 306 2.55 1.77 -6.17
C VAL A 306 1.09 2.11 -5.92
N THR A 307 0.81 3.36 -5.57
CA THR A 307 -0.55 3.89 -5.44
C THR A 307 -0.75 4.98 -6.47
N LEU A 308 -1.64 4.73 -7.42
CA LEU A 308 -2.10 5.70 -8.41
C LEU A 308 -3.34 6.40 -7.89
N PHE A 309 -3.37 7.72 -7.94
CA PHE A 309 -4.54 8.53 -7.61
C PHE A 309 -5.18 9.02 -8.91
N LEU A 310 -6.41 8.58 -9.15
CA LEU A 310 -7.14 8.81 -10.38
C LEU A 310 -8.48 9.50 -10.07
N GLU A 311 -8.85 10.53 -10.84
CA GLU A 311 -10.09 11.28 -10.66
C GLU A 311 -10.92 11.25 -11.96
N PRO A 312 -12.04 10.53 -12.01
CA PRO A 312 -12.96 10.61 -13.13
C PRO A 312 -13.62 11.98 -13.22
N ARG A 313 -13.42 12.70 -14.34
CA ARG A 313 -13.96 14.06 -14.57
C ARG A 313 -15.23 14.06 -15.42
N ALA A 314 -15.50 12.99 -16.15
CA ALA A 314 -16.69 12.83 -16.97
C ALA A 314 -17.53 11.63 -16.54
N SER A 315 -18.86 11.74 -16.63
CA SER A 315 -19.77 10.62 -16.38
C SER A 315 -19.87 9.72 -17.63
N GLY A 316 -20.07 8.43 -17.43
CA GLY A 316 -20.16 7.44 -18.49
C GLY A 316 -19.20 6.28 -18.30
N VAL A 317 -18.82 5.61 -19.38
CA VAL A 317 -17.87 4.50 -19.37
C VAL A 317 -16.46 5.06 -19.52
N LEU A 318 -15.62 4.88 -18.49
CA LEU A 318 -14.21 5.24 -18.49
C LEU A 318 -13.37 3.98 -18.67
N ASN A 319 -12.54 3.96 -19.70
CA ASN A 319 -11.59 2.87 -19.92
C ASN A 319 -10.23 3.25 -19.34
N LEU A 320 -9.81 2.57 -18.27
CA LEU A 320 -8.47 2.70 -17.75
C LEU A 320 -7.50 1.93 -18.66
N PRO A 321 -6.37 2.55 -19.07
CA PRO A 321 -5.41 1.89 -19.93
C PRO A 321 -4.73 0.73 -19.21
N ALA A 322 -4.32 -0.30 -19.96
CA ALA A 322 -3.45 -1.33 -19.45
C ALA A 322 -2.05 -0.75 -19.21
N LEU A 323 -1.49 -0.99 -18.02
CA LEU A 323 -0.12 -0.59 -17.70
C LEU A 323 0.85 -1.68 -18.13
N ARG A 324 1.95 -1.28 -18.78
CA ARG A 324 2.97 -2.20 -19.27
C ARG A 324 4.28 -1.96 -18.54
N LEU A 325 4.83 -3.01 -17.94
CA LEU A 325 6.15 -3.01 -17.34
C LEU A 325 7.10 -3.79 -18.26
N PRO A 326 7.95 -3.10 -19.05
CA PRO A 326 8.88 -3.73 -19.98
C PRO A 326 10.05 -4.35 -19.21
N TRP A 327 10.51 -5.51 -19.63
CA TRP A 327 11.72 -6.16 -19.14
C TRP A 327 12.46 -6.86 -20.27
N TYR A 328 13.75 -7.09 -20.10
CA TYR A 328 14.55 -7.78 -21.09
C TYR A 328 14.58 -9.29 -20.81
N ASP A 329 13.96 -10.08 -21.69
CA ASP A 329 14.04 -11.54 -21.66
C ASP A 329 15.39 -12.00 -22.21
N ALA A 330 16.31 -12.29 -21.29
CA ALA A 330 17.66 -12.69 -21.62
C ALA A 330 17.74 -14.07 -22.31
N ALA A 331 16.77 -14.95 -22.08
CA ALA A 331 16.72 -16.27 -22.70
C ALA A 331 16.33 -16.18 -24.17
N ARG A 332 15.43 -15.25 -24.50
CA ARG A 332 14.97 -15.03 -25.87
C ARG A 332 15.69 -13.90 -26.59
N GLY A 333 16.48 -13.09 -25.88
CA GLY A 333 17.19 -11.96 -26.45
C GLY A 333 16.30 -10.81 -26.90
N GLN A 334 15.11 -10.64 -26.33
CA GLN A 334 14.12 -9.68 -26.78
C GLN A 334 13.48 -8.91 -25.61
N LEU A 335 12.87 -7.76 -25.94
CA LEU A 335 12.06 -7.00 -25.00
C LEU A 335 10.72 -7.72 -24.80
N ALA A 336 10.38 -8.01 -23.56
CA ALA A 336 9.09 -8.51 -23.14
C ALA A 336 8.37 -7.48 -22.26
N SER A 337 7.08 -7.65 -22.01
CA SER A 337 6.34 -6.80 -21.10
C SER A 337 5.34 -7.58 -20.27
N MET A 338 5.31 -7.32 -18.98
CA MET A 338 4.22 -7.72 -18.10
C MET A 338 3.12 -6.67 -18.19
N GLN A 339 1.87 -7.10 -18.33
CA GLN A 339 0.74 -6.18 -18.44
C GLN A 339 -0.16 -6.30 -17.21
N LEU A 340 -0.42 -5.16 -16.60
CA LEU A 340 -1.52 -5.01 -15.66
C LEU A 340 -2.74 -4.58 -16.46
N ALA A 341 -3.74 -5.46 -16.55
CA ALA A 341 -4.92 -5.24 -17.38
C ALA A 341 -5.68 -3.98 -16.94
N GLY A 342 -5.98 -3.13 -17.90
CA GLY A 342 -6.92 -2.03 -17.71
C GLY A 342 -8.32 -2.54 -17.43
N LYS A 343 -9.16 -1.72 -16.84
CA LYS A 343 -10.56 -2.05 -16.55
C LYS A 343 -11.49 -0.93 -16.99
N THR A 344 -12.70 -1.31 -17.39
CA THR A 344 -13.79 -0.36 -17.62
C THR A 344 -14.45 0.00 -16.30
N LEU A 345 -14.59 1.30 -16.04
CA LEU A 345 -15.22 1.87 -14.84
C LEU A 345 -16.47 2.62 -15.25
N THR A 346 -17.62 2.33 -14.63
CA THR A 346 -18.85 3.10 -14.83
C THR A 346 -18.86 4.31 -13.90
N VAL A 347 -18.69 5.49 -14.45
CA VAL A 347 -18.69 6.75 -13.71
C VAL A 347 -20.09 7.34 -13.70
N PHE A 348 -20.66 7.60 -12.52
CA PHE A 348 -21.97 8.22 -12.38
C PHE A 348 -21.88 9.62 -11.77
N ASP A 349 -22.79 10.52 -12.21
CA ASP A 349 -22.92 11.86 -11.63
C ASP A 349 -23.79 11.80 -10.38
N PRO A 350 -23.23 12.03 -9.17
CA PRO A 350 -24.00 11.98 -7.94
C PRO A 350 -25.04 13.09 -7.82
N ARG A 351 -24.83 14.22 -8.51
CA ARG A 351 -25.80 15.32 -8.51
C ARG A 351 -27.05 14.92 -9.31
N ARG A 352 -26.85 14.37 -10.50
CA ARG A 352 -27.95 13.89 -11.35
C ARG A 352 -28.73 12.77 -10.66
N GLN A 353 -28.05 11.86 -10.00
CA GLN A 353 -28.70 10.78 -9.26
C GLN A 353 -29.57 11.32 -8.10
N ARG A 354 -29.07 12.31 -7.33
CA ARG A 354 -29.85 12.97 -6.26
C ARG A 354 -31.08 13.71 -6.81
N ILE A 355 -30.96 14.39 -7.94
CA ILE A 355 -32.07 15.07 -8.59
C ILE A 355 -33.14 14.06 -8.99
N VAL A 356 -32.77 12.96 -9.66
CA VAL A 356 -33.72 11.90 -10.06
C VAL A 356 -34.40 11.27 -8.83
N GLN A 357 -33.66 10.95 -7.79
CA GLN A 357 -34.22 10.43 -6.55
C GLN A 357 -35.17 11.43 -5.88
N GLY A 358 -34.81 12.72 -5.85
CA GLY A 358 -35.65 13.80 -5.34
C GLY A 358 -36.94 13.95 -6.13
N MET A 359 -36.89 13.90 -7.47
CA MET A 359 -38.07 13.95 -8.33
C MET A 359 -39.01 12.74 -8.12
N LEU A 360 -38.45 11.53 -8.01
CA LEU A 360 -39.24 10.33 -7.71
C LEU A 360 -39.87 10.41 -6.33
N GLY A 361 -39.16 10.91 -5.31
CA GLY A 361 -39.67 11.13 -3.98
C GLY A 361 -40.82 12.16 -3.96
N LEU A 362 -40.69 13.28 -4.69
CA LEU A 362 -41.70 14.30 -4.83
C LEU A 362 -42.97 13.74 -5.55
N ALA A 363 -42.77 13.01 -6.64
CA ALA A 363 -43.88 12.38 -7.36
C ALA A 363 -44.63 11.37 -6.47
N GLY A 364 -43.93 10.56 -5.69
CA GLY A 364 -44.52 9.66 -4.70
C GLY A 364 -45.31 10.41 -3.60
N ALA A 365 -44.77 11.49 -3.06
CA ALA A 365 -45.44 12.34 -2.07
C ALA A 365 -46.72 12.98 -2.61
N LEU A 366 -46.69 13.48 -3.86
CA LEU A 366 -47.87 14.05 -4.51
C LEU A 366 -48.95 13.01 -4.76
N LEU A 367 -48.62 11.79 -5.17
CA LEU A 367 -49.57 10.70 -5.32
C LEU A 367 -50.21 10.29 -3.99
N LEU A 368 -49.43 10.21 -2.91
CA LEU A 368 -49.93 9.91 -1.58
C LEU A 368 -50.85 11.02 -1.06
N ALA A 369 -50.46 12.29 -1.22
CA ALA A 369 -51.26 13.44 -0.84
C ALA A 369 -52.62 13.45 -1.60
N GLY A 370 -52.58 13.18 -2.91
CA GLY A 370 -53.78 13.04 -3.76
C GLY A 370 -54.67 11.90 -3.31
N GLY A 371 -54.10 10.74 -2.96
CA GLY A 371 -54.85 9.60 -2.43
C GLY A 371 -55.52 9.87 -1.08
N ILE A 372 -54.75 10.44 -0.13
CA ILE A 372 -55.30 10.84 1.18
C ILE A 372 -56.42 11.85 1.03
N TRP A 373 -56.24 12.84 0.18
CA TRP A 373 -57.24 13.84 -0.07
C TRP A 373 -58.50 13.24 -0.68
N GLN A 374 -58.41 12.35 -1.65
CA GLN A 374 -59.55 11.66 -2.24
C GLN A 374 -60.32 10.82 -1.21
N ILE A 375 -59.59 10.15 -0.31
CA ILE A 375 -60.22 9.40 0.81
C ILE A 375 -60.96 10.35 1.75
N ARG A 376 -60.35 11.48 2.16
CA ARG A 376 -60.96 12.48 3.02
C ARG A 376 -62.25 13.05 2.42
N CYS A 377 -62.24 13.35 1.12
CA CYS A 377 -63.44 13.84 0.40
C CYS A 377 -64.56 12.78 0.40
N ARG A 378 -64.21 11.49 0.14
CA ARG A 378 -65.21 10.39 0.19
C ARG A 378 -65.78 10.19 1.59
N VAL A 379 -64.97 10.29 2.64
CA VAL A 379 -65.43 10.15 4.02
C VAL A 379 -66.32 11.32 4.43
N ARG A 380 -65.92 12.58 4.14
CA ARG A 380 -66.76 13.79 4.40
C ARG A 380 -68.12 13.69 3.74
N TRP A 381 -68.13 13.29 2.45
CA TRP A 381 -69.39 13.10 1.73
C TRP A 381 -70.28 12.02 2.37
N ARG A 382 -69.73 10.87 2.75
CA ARG A 382 -70.49 9.80 3.43
C ARG A 382 -71.10 10.27 4.78
N LEU A 383 -70.29 11.04 5.53
CA LEU A 383 -70.75 11.57 6.81
C LEU A 383 -71.85 12.63 6.66
N ALA A 384 -71.72 13.58 5.72
CA ALA A 384 -72.71 14.57 5.42
C ALA A 384 -74.00 13.91 4.95
N ARG A 385 -73.99 12.94 4.09
CA ARG A 385 -75.10 12.14 3.64
C ARG A 385 -75.83 11.44 4.81
N ARG A 386 -75.05 10.76 5.68
CA ARG A 386 -75.63 10.05 6.86
C ARG A 386 -76.32 11.02 7.82
N ARG A 387 -75.70 12.18 8.07
CA ARG A 387 -76.33 13.22 8.94
C ARG A 387 -77.61 13.73 8.34
N GLY A 388 -77.61 14.07 7.06
CA GLY A 388 -78.79 14.55 6.39
C GLY A 388 -79.98 13.55 6.34
N LEU A 389 -79.66 12.28 6.03
CA LEU A 389 -80.69 11.21 6.05
C LEU A 389 -81.19 10.92 7.44
N ARG A 390 -80.42 11.08 8.53
CA ARG A 390 -80.86 10.98 9.91
C ARG A 390 -81.80 12.10 10.24
N ALA A 391 -81.44 13.37 9.88
CA ALA A 391 -82.32 14.53 10.15
C ALA A 391 -83.68 14.40 9.50
N ILE A 392 -83.73 13.85 8.24
CA ILE A 392 -85.06 13.59 7.58
C ILE A 392 -85.84 12.50 8.31
N ARG A 393 -85.15 11.42 8.78
CA ARG A 393 -85.85 10.32 9.52
C ARG A 393 -86.35 10.74 10.91
N GLU A 394 -85.61 11.64 11.57
CA GLU A 394 -85.97 12.11 12.94
C GLU A 394 -86.95 13.30 12.97
N ALA A 395 -87.36 13.83 11.79
CA ALA A 395 -88.35 14.90 11.72
C ALA A 395 -89.67 14.46 12.28
N ARG A 396 -90.27 15.27 13.20
CA ARG A 396 -91.46 14.91 13.94
C ARG A 396 -92.74 15.56 13.39
N ASP A 397 -92.56 16.54 12.54
CA ASP A 397 -93.65 17.28 11.90
C ASP A 397 -93.25 17.73 10.48
N ILE A 398 -94.24 18.25 9.72
CA ILE A 398 -93.99 18.67 8.32
C ILE A 398 -93.02 19.86 8.25
N ALA A 399 -93.06 20.75 9.24
CA ALA A 399 -92.13 21.89 9.27
C ALA A 399 -90.69 21.48 9.53
N SER A 400 -90.41 20.52 10.44
CA SER A 400 -89.09 19.96 10.71
C SER A 400 -88.61 19.12 9.53
N LEU A 401 -89.52 18.41 8.84
CA LEU A 401 -89.12 17.68 7.58
C LEU A 401 -88.71 18.65 6.47
N ASP A 402 -89.55 19.75 6.26
CA ASP A 402 -89.18 20.79 5.30
C ASP A 402 -87.78 21.40 5.60
N GLN A 403 -87.58 21.70 6.88
CA GLN A 403 -86.28 22.22 7.32
C GLN A 403 -85.16 21.23 7.12
N ALA A 404 -85.30 19.97 7.48
CA ALA A 404 -84.28 18.90 7.30
C ALA A 404 -83.99 18.68 5.81
N VAL A 405 -84.99 18.67 4.93
CA VAL A 405 -84.78 18.53 3.47
C VAL A 405 -84.03 19.74 2.91
N ARG A 406 -84.42 20.98 3.26
CA ARG A 406 -83.70 22.17 2.79
C ARG A 406 -82.24 22.24 3.26
N GLN A 407 -82.02 21.74 4.51
CA GLN A 407 -80.64 21.67 5.05
C GLN A 407 -79.82 20.50 4.48
N PHE A 408 -80.48 19.53 3.88
CA PHE A 408 -79.75 18.39 3.27
C PHE A 408 -78.86 18.87 2.13
N SER A 409 -77.59 18.71 2.33
CA SER A 409 -76.55 19.00 1.29
C SER A 409 -75.56 17.87 1.25
N LEU A 410 -75.21 17.37 0.05
CA LEU A 410 -74.18 16.40 -0.19
C LEU A 410 -72.77 17.01 -0.18
N THR A 411 -72.73 18.34 -0.34
CA THR A 411 -71.47 19.07 -0.45
C THR A 411 -71.13 19.88 0.82
N GLY A 412 -72.01 19.87 1.83
CA GLY A 412 -71.84 20.62 3.07
C GLY A 412 -72.15 22.11 2.95
N GLN A 413 -72.76 22.55 1.85
CA GLN A 413 -73.15 23.93 1.64
C GLN A 413 -74.34 24.27 2.55
N ALA A 414 -74.52 25.56 2.87
CA ALA A 414 -75.64 26.05 3.68
C ALA A 414 -76.98 25.66 3.06
N GLY A 415 -78.00 25.49 3.91
CA GLY A 415 -79.31 25.09 3.50
C GLY A 415 -79.94 25.97 2.39
N ALA A 416 -80.78 25.38 1.58
CA ALA A 416 -81.47 26.13 0.57
C ALA A 416 -82.59 27.05 1.12
N SER A 417 -82.81 28.22 0.51
CA SER A 417 -83.77 29.16 0.89
C SER A 417 -85.21 28.66 0.60
N SER A 418 -85.38 27.78 -0.39
CA SER A 418 -86.66 27.18 -0.74
C SER A 418 -86.47 25.71 -1.20
N LEU A 419 -87.56 24.92 -1.19
CA LEU A 419 -87.57 23.54 -1.68
C LEU A 419 -87.22 23.47 -3.16
N GLY A 420 -87.69 24.40 -3.98
CA GLY A 420 -87.33 24.46 -5.37
C GLY A 420 -85.79 24.72 -5.64
N ALA A 421 -85.21 25.64 -4.83
CA ALA A 421 -83.79 25.90 -4.88
C ALA A 421 -83.00 24.67 -4.41
N TRP A 422 -83.46 23.94 -3.41
CA TRP A 422 -82.92 22.68 -2.96
C TRP A 422 -82.98 21.59 -4.05
N GLN A 423 -84.13 21.44 -4.70
CA GLN A 423 -84.36 20.49 -5.77
C GLN A 423 -83.31 20.72 -6.91
N HIS A 424 -83.23 21.97 -7.38
CA HIS A 424 -82.26 22.32 -8.43
C HIS A 424 -80.82 22.09 -7.99
N ARG A 425 -80.46 22.23 -6.71
CA ARG A 425 -79.14 21.93 -6.17
C ARG A 425 -78.89 20.44 -6.18
N VAL A 426 -79.75 19.62 -5.65
CA VAL A 426 -79.60 18.17 -5.60
C VAL A 426 -79.51 17.57 -7.00
N GLN A 427 -80.32 18.03 -7.95
CA GLN A 427 -80.26 17.62 -9.36
C GLN A 427 -78.91 17.97 -10.05
N ARG A 428 -78.28 19.07 -9.63
CA ARG A 428 -76.98 19.44 -10.11
C ARG A 428 -75.87 18.58 -9.49
N GLU A 429 -76.01 18.23 -8.21
CA GLU A 429 -75.00 17.53 -7.46
C GLU A 429 -75.03 16.00 -7.61
N THR A 430 -76.17 15.45 -7.99
CA THR A 430 -76.43 14.01 -8.06
C THR A 430 -76.77 13.55 -9.51
N GLU A 431 -76.41 12.28 -9.77
CA GLU A 431 -76.85 11.57 -10.99
C GLU A 431 -78.22 10.91 -10.71
N ALA A 432 -79.13 11.06 -11.65
CA ALA A 432 -80.43 10.34 -11.68
C ALA A 432 -81.22 10.44 -10.40
N CYS A 433 -81.37 11.61 -9.78
CA CYS A 433 -82.17 11.81 -8.58
C CYS A 433 -83.39 12.62 -8.96
N ASP A 434 -84.49 11.96 -9.19
CA ASP A 434 -85.76 12.63 -9.41
C ASP A 434 -86.46 12.95 -8.08
N VAL A 435 -86.06 14.04 -7.46
CA VAL A 435 -86.66 14.55 -6.22
C VAL A 435 -87.95 15.39 -6.42
N ALA A 436 -88.29 15.60 -7.73
CA ALA A 436 -89.37 16.54 -8.05
C ALA A 436 -90.75 16.10 -7.49
N ASP A 437 -91.03 14.80 -7.54
CA ASP A 437 -92.31 14.27 -7.04
C ASP A 437 -92.37 14.31 -5.52
N ALA A 438 -91.33 13.98 -4.80
CA ALA A 438 -91.27 14.08 -3.35
C ALA A 438 -91.39 15.54 -2.88
N VAL A 439 -90.76 16.50 -3.56
CA VAL A 439 -90.91 17.95 -3.27
C VAL A 439 -92.33 18.39 -3.52
N ARG A 440 -92.91 18.02 -4.67
CA ARG A 440 -94.37 18.41 -4.96
C ARG A 440 -95.29 17.83 -3.95
N ARG A 441 -95.19 16.64 -3.44
CA ARG A 441 -95.96 16.04 -2.40
C ARG A 441 -95.81 16.82 -1.08
N LEU A 442 -94.59 17.13 -0.68
CA LEU A 442 -94.35 17.90 0.54
C LEU A 442 -94.89 19.29 0.47
N GLU A 443 -94.86 20.00 -0.68
CA GLU A 443 -95.50 21.32 -0.91
C GLU A 443 -96.99 21.21 -0.82
N ARG A 444 -97.69 20.22 -1.47
CA ARG A 444 -99.14 20.04 -1.39
C ARG A 444 -99.56 19.74 0.01
N GLN A 445 -98.88 18.87 0.79
CA GLN A 445 -99.17 18.60 2.18
C GLN A 445 -99.07 19.88 3.07
N ARG A 446 -98.07 20.70 2.83
CA ARG A 446 -97.80 21.95 3.50
C ARG A 446 -99.01 22.95 3.34
N PHE A 447 -99.63 22.92 2.19
CA PHE A 447 -100.75 23.78 1.86
C PHE A 447 -102.11 23.10 2.02
N GLY A 448 -102.20 21.96 2.71
CA GLY A 448 -103.42 21.24 3.01
C GLY A 448 -104.13 20.58 1.79
N GLN A 449 -103.42 20.35 0.70
CA GLN A 449 -103.98 19.79 -0.54
C GLN A 449 -103.73 18.28 -0.70
N ASP A 450 -103.10 17.63 0.29
CA ASP A 450 -102.76 16.22 0.24
C ASP A 450 -102.94 15.58 1.63
N SER A 451 -103.42 14.34 1.73
CA SER A 451 -103.64 13.57 2.97
C SER A 451 -102.49 12.58 3.29
N SER A 452 -101.31 12.72 2.65
CA SER A 452 -100.19 11.84 2.87
C SER A 452 -99.68 11.93 4.32
N THR A 453 -99.32 10.79 4.92
CA THR A 453 -98.76 10.76 6.26
C THR A 453 -97.32 11.22 6.27
N LEU A 454 -96.88 11.83 7.41
CA LEU A 454 -95.46 12.25 7.57
C LEU A 454 -94.50 11.10 7.28
N ALA A 455 -94.82 9.89 7.71
CA ALA A 455 -93.99 8.69 7.49
C ALA A 455 -93.86 8.35 6.02
N ALA A 456 -94.93 8.51 5.19
CA ALA A 456 -94.88 8.28 3.78
C ALA A 456 -93.92 9.30 3.04
N LEU A 457 -94.06 10.58 3.43
CA LEU A 457 -93.14 11.62 2.87
C LEU A 457 -91.71 11.44 3.28
N GLN A 458 -91.46 11.03 4.52
CA GLN A 458 -90.08 10.70 4.94
C GLN A 458 -89.50 9.54 4.15
N GLN A 459 -90.30 8.49 3.92
CA GLN A 459 -89.87 7.31 3.16
C GLN A 459 -89.57 7.69 1.73
N ASP A 460 -90.43 8.51 1.07
CA ASP A 460 -90.14 8.98 -0.30
C ASP A 460 -88.81 9.70 -0.39
N PHE A 461 -88.54 10.65 0.51
CA PHE A 461 -87.24 11.35 0.50
C PHE A 461 -86.03 10.41 0.79
N LEU A 462 -86.21 9.50 1.76
CA LEU A 462 -85.18 8.55 2.11
C LEU A 462 -84.87 7.61 0.95
N GLU A 463 -85.86 7.13 0.22
CA GLU A 463 -85.69 6.22 -0.92
C GLU A 463 -85.01 6.94 -2.07
N VAL A 464 -85.41 8.12 -2.46
CA VAL A 464 -84.84 8.88 -3.57
C VAL A 464 -83.41 9.30 -3.25
N LEU A 465 -83.18 9.79 -2.04
CA LEU A 465 -81.85 10.23 -1.62
C LEU A 465 -80.94 9.03 -1.35
N ALA A 466 -81.49 7.85 -1.00
CA ALA A 466 -80.64 6.64 -0.85
C ALA A 466 -80.06 6.14 -2.18
N ARG A 467 -80.81 6.34 -3.27
CA ARG A 467 -80.35 5.99 -4.65
C ARG A 467 -79.45 7.04 -5.25
N SER A 468 -79.39 8.28 -4.70
CA SER A 468 -78.53 9.34 -5.25
C SER A 468 -77.04 9.04 -5.22
N ARG A 469 -76.37 9.22 -6.35
CA ARG A 469 -74.89 9.15 -6.46
C ARG A 469 -74.33 10.53 -6.84
N PRO A 470 -73.22 10.96 -6.29
CA PRO A 470 -72.64 12.25 -6.67
C PRO A 470 -72.12 12.21 -8.10
N LYS A 471 -72.34 13.29 -8.87
CA LYS A 471 -71.74 13.45 -10.20
C LYS A 471 -70.24 13.63 -10.05
N SER A 472 -69.46 12.98 -10.92
CA SER A 472 -67.99 13.07 -10.92
C SER A 472 -67.46 14.51 -11.09
N ARG A 473 -68.19 15.38 -11.75
CA ARG A 473 -67.88 16.80 -11.95
C ARG A 473 -68.13 17.64 -10.66
N SER A 474 -69.09 17.27 -9.82
CA SER A 474 -69.35 17.99 -8.56
C SER A 474 -68.26 17.75 -7.53
N PHE A 475 -67.58 16.63 -7.58
CA PHE A 475 -66.38 16.37 -6.78
C PHE A 475 -65.25 17.35 -7.07
N ARG A 476 -65.12 17.83 -8.31
CA ARG A 476 -64.06 18.81 -8.68
C ARG A 476 -64.40 20.24 -8.27
N SER A 477 -65.65 20.62 -8.22
CA SER A 477 -66.06 21.97 -7.84
C SER A 477 -66.01 22.23 -6.30
N ILE A 478 -66.15 21.19 -5.48
CA ILE A 478 -65.93 21.26 -4.01
C ILE A 478 -64.44 21.57 -3.72
N LEU A 479 -63.58 21.17 -4.59
CA LEU A 479 -62.15 21.37 -4.52
C LEU A 479 -61.70 22.84 -4.67
N CYS A 480 -62.42 23.63 -5.48
CA CYS A 480 -62.05 25.03 -5.74
C CYS A 480 -62.57 26.02 -4.70
N MET A 481 -63.55 25.65 -3.86
CA MET A 481 -64.15 26.58 -2.88
C MET A 481 -63.36 26.69 -1.57
N GLU A 482 -62.67 25.62 -1.10
CA GLU A 482 -61.88 25.68 0.15
C GLU A 482 -60.58 26.48 0.03
N VAL A 483 -60.01 26.67 -1.17
CA VAL A 483 -58.81 27.49 -1.37
C VAL A 483 -59.09 29.00 -1.25
N ARG A 484 -60.34 29.44 -1.36
CA ARG A 484 -60.71 30.86 -1.25
C ARG A 484 -61.00 31.37 0.16
N ILE A 485 -61.18 30.50 1.15
CA ILE A 485 -61.55 30.89 2.55
C ILE A 485 -60.29 31.01 3.45
N SER A 486 -59.14 30.58 2.98
CA SER A 486 -57.89 30.68 3.74
C SER A 486 -57.04 31.93 3.43
N GLN A 487 -57.63 32.90 2.71
CA GLN A 487 -56.93 34.17 2.38
C GLN A 487 -57.74 35.43 2.81
N THR A 488 -58.60 35.29 3.81
CA THR A 488 -59.16 36.46 4.51
C THR A 488 -58.95 36.35 6.01
#